data_7e776b939ea008d4191ba6d142413990
#
_entry.id   7e776b939ea008d4191ba6d142413990
#
_cell.length_a   1.000
_cell.length_b   1.000
_cell.length_c   1.000
_cell.angle_alpha   90.00
_cell.angle_beta   90.00
_cell.angle_gamma   90.00
#
_symmetry.space_group_name_H-M   'P 1'
#
loop_
_entity.id
_entity.type
_entity.pdbx_description
1 polymer ?
#
loop_
_entity_poly.entity_id
_entity_poly.type
_entity_poly.pdbx_seq_one_letter_code
_entity_poly.pdbx_strand_id
1 'polypeptide(L)'
;MKNVGTLKLTTPTDREISMTRVFDAPRRLVFDAFTKPELVKRWLLGPPGWTMPVCEIDLRVGGAYRYVWRHADGREMGMGGTYREIVPQERLVCTELFDEAWYPGEALVTTILDEQGGRTTLTSTMLYVSQETRDAVLKSGMERGVAASYDRLEELLVSIE
;
A
#
# COMPACT_ATOMS: atom_id res chain seq x y z
N MET A 1 13.14 20.69 1.14
CA MET A 1 12.76 20.11 1.05
C MET A 1 11.99 19.81 0.52
N LYS A 2 11.71 19.81 0.42
CA LYS A 2 11.27 19.30 -0.37
C LYS A 2 10.02 18.83 -0.30
N ASN A 3 9.41 18.51 -1.34
CA ASN A 3 8.08 17.99 -1.31
C ASN A 3 8.02 16.48 -1.23
N VAL A 4 9.13 15.86 -0.84
CA VAL A 4 9.06 14.45 -0.45
C VAL A 4 8.08 14.35 0.71
N GLY A 5 7.28 13.32 0.74
CA GLY A 5 6.32 13.12 1.79
C GLY A 5 4.95 13.73 1.55
N THR A 6 4.75 14.46 0.46
CA THR A 6 3.42 14.97 0.13
C THR A 6 2.63 13.94 -0.66
N LEU A 7 1.56 13.43 -0.06
CA LEU A 7 0.68 12.49 -0.74
C LEU A 7 -0.27 13.24 -1.67
N LYS A 8 -0.33 12.81 -2.93
CA LYS A 8 -1.28 13.34 -3.91
C LYS A 8 -2.28 12.25 -4.27
N LEU A 9 -3.55 12.58 -4.18
CA LEU A 9 -4.62 11.66 -4.54
C LEU A 9 -5.34 12.18 -5.77
N THR A 10 -5.54 11.30 -6.75
CA THR A 10 -6.31 11.61 -7.96
C THR A 10 -7.29 10.47 -8.25
N THR A 11 -8.25 10.75 -9.13
CA THR A 11 -9.24 9.77 -9.58
C THR A 11 -9.17 9.69 -11.11
N PRO A 12 -8.19 8.91 -11.65
CA PRO A 12 -7.95 8.90 -13.11
C PRO A 12 -9.14 8.40 -13.94
N THR A 13 -9.93 7.49 -13.38
CA THR A 13 -11.15 6.99 -14.03
C THR A 13 -12.27 6.92 -13.01
N ASP A 14 -13.49 6.57 -13.47
CA ASP A 14 -14.66 6.43 -12.61
C ASP A 14 -14.48 5.39 -11.50
N ARG A 15 -13.61 4.41 -11.71
CA ARG A 15 -13.44 3.29 -10.78
C ARG A 15 -12.09 3.28 -10.08
N GLU A 16 -11.25 4.27 -10.30
CA GLU A 16 -9.89 4.26 -9.78
C GLU A 16 -9.62 5.36 -8.77
N ILE A 17 -8.75 5.02 -7.80
CA ILE A 17 -8.09 5.98 -6.93
C ILE A 17 -6.60 5.80 -7.16
N SER A 18 -5.86 6.88 -7.41
CA SER A 18 -4.41 6.82 -7.57
C SER A 18 -3.77 7.73 -6.52
N MET A 19 -2.73 7.20 -5.87
CA MET A 19 -1.99 7.95 -4.86
C MET A 19 -0.52 7.95 -5.22
N THR A 20 0.10 9.12 -5.15
CA THR A 20 1.49 9.31 -5.54
C THR A 20 2.24 10.03 -4.44
N ARG A 21 3.45 9.54 -4.16
CA ARG A 21 4.35 10.18 -3.21
C ARG A 21 5.80 9.92 -3.61
N VAL A 22 6.67 10.91 -3.38
CA VAL A 22 8.10 10.79 -3.63
C VAL A 22 8.81 10.45 -2.32
N PHE A 23 9.71 9.47 -2.38
CA PHE A 23 10.55 9.06 -1.25
C PHE A 23 12.02 9.31 -1.62
N ASP A 24 12.79 9.82 -0.66
CA ASP A 24 14.22 10.08 -0.86
C ASP A 24 15.02 8.81 -0.60
N ALA A 25 14.82 7.81 -1.45
CA ALA A 25 15.47 6.52 -1.36
C ALA A 25 15.42 5.82 -2.72
N PRO A 26 16.39 4.94 -3.01
CA PRO A 26 16.37 4.20 -4.28
C PRO A 26 15.23 3.17 -4.30
N ARG A 27 14.74 2.87 -5.49
CA ARG A 27 13.59 1.98 -5.67
C ARG A 27 13.81 0.58 -5.12
N ARG A 28 15.04 0.10 -5.06
CA ARG A 28 15.31 -1.23 -4.49
C ARG A 28 14.92 -1.30 -3.01
N LEU A 29 15.14 -0.23 -2.25
CA LEU A 29 14.75 -0.18 -0.85
C LEU A 29 13.24 -0.05 -0.69
N VAL A 30 12.60 0.74 -1.56
CA VAL A 30 11.14 0.87 -1.54
C VAL A 30 10.49 -0.47 -1.89
N PHE A 31 11.01 -1.15 -2.91
CA PHE A 31 10.52 -2.46 -3.29
C PHE A 31 10.66 -3.47 -2.15
N ASP A 32 11.81 -3.50 -1.47
CA ASP A 32 12.04 -4.37 -0.32
C ASP A 32 11.01 -4.07 0.78
N ALA A 33 10.74 -2.79 1.03
CA ALA A 33 9.78 -2.39 2.07
C ALA A 33 8.36 -2.87 1.76
N PHE A 34 8.02 -3.07 0.50
CA PHE A 34 6.71 -3.57 0.07
C PHE A 34 6.62 -5.09 0.02
N THR A 35 7.76 -5.80 0.00
CA THR A 35 7.76 -7.23 -0.31
C THR A 35 8.36 -8.11 0.77
N LYS A 36 9.08 -7.54 1.73
CA LYS A 36 9.66 -8.29 2.85
C LYS A 36 8.79 -8.15 4.08
N PRO A 37 8.22 -9.26 4.60
CA PRO A 37 7.31 -9.19 5.75
C PRO A 37 7.87 -8.44 6.95
N GLU A 38 9.15 -8.63 7.26
CA GLU A 38 9.78 -7.97 8.39
C GLU A 38 9.84 -6.44 8.23
N LEU A 39 9.75 -5.93 7.00
CA LEU A 39 9.70 -4.50 6.74
C LEU A 39 8.25 -4.01 6.64
N VAL A 40 7.38 -4.75 5.93
CA VAL A 40 5.98 -4.36 5.75
C VAL A 40 5.30 -4.07 7.10
N LYS A 41 5.50 -4.94 8.07
CA LYS A 41 4.83 -4.82 9.37
C LYS A 41 5.33 -3.65 10.21
N ARG A 42 6.35 -2.93 9.75
CA ARG A 42 6.88 -1.77 10.46
C ARG A 42 6.27 -0.45 9.97
N TRP A 43 5.68 -0.43 8.78
CA TRP A 43 5.16 0.83 8.24
C TRP A 43 3.70 0.76 7.79
N LEU A 44 3.23 -0.37 7.30
CA LEU A 44 1.86 -0.47 6.75
C LEU A 44 0.86 -0.69 7.88
N LEU A 45 0.69 0.31 8.71
CA LEU A 45 -0.09 0.20 9.95
C LEU A 45 -1.29 1.15 10.00
N GLY A 46 -1.44 2.05 9.04
CA GLY A 46 -2.53 3.01 9.03
C GLY A 46 -2.45 3.99 10.20
N PRO A 47 -3.61 4.37 10.79
CA PRO A 47 -3.63 5.31 11.90
C PRO A 47 -2.92 4.74 13.16
N PRO A 48 -2.56 5.61 14.13
CA PRO A 48 -1.93 5.13 15.36
C PRO A 48 -2.79 4.13 16.12
N GLY A 49 -2.15 3.20 16.83
CA GLY A 49 -2.83 2.22 17.66
C GLY A 49 -2.91 0.83 17.04
N TRP A 50 -2.46 0.66 15.81
CA TRP A 50 -2.49 -0.62 15.11
C TRP A 50 -1.11 -1.25 15.05
N THR A 51 -1.08 -2.58 15.13
CA THR A 51 0.11 -3.40 14.87
C THR A 51 -0.28 -4.45 13.84
N MET A 52 0.72 -5.14 13.29
CA MET A 52 0.48 -6.19 12.30
C MET A 52 1.02 -7.53 12.82
N PRO A 53 0.22 -8.29 13.57
CA PRO A 53 0.68 -9.59 14.10
C PRO A 53 0.87 -10.66 13.04
N VAL A 54 0.23 -10.55 11.88
CA VAL A 54 0.41 -11.50 10.77
C VAL A 54 0.79 -10.73 9.52
N CYS A 55 1.91 -11.13 8.91
CA CYS A 55 2.34 -10.61 7.61
C CYS A 55 3.00 -11.76 6.86
N GLU A 56 2.32 -12.30 5.86
CA GLU A 56 2.79 -13.42 5.07
C GLU A 56 2.80 -13.02 3.61
N ILE A 57 3.89 -13.28 2.92
CA ILE A 57 4.04 -12.90 1.51
C ILE A 57 4.72 -14.05 0.76
N ASP A 58 4.03 -14.58 -0.24
CA ASP A 58 4.59 -15.54 -1.18
C ASP A 58 4.84 -14.77 -2.48
N LEU A 59 6.05 -14.22 -2.62
CA LEU A 59 6.37 -13.26 -3.66
C LEU A 59 6.63 -13.95 -5.00
N ARG A 60 5.57 -14.35 -5.67
CA ARG A 60 5.60 -14.91 -7.02
C ARG A 60 4.24 -14.68 -7.67
N VAL A 61 4.21 -14.68 -8.98
CA VAL A 61 2.93 -14.58 -9.70
C VAL A 61 2.07 -15.78 -9.32
N GLY A 62 0.84 -15.49 -8.88
CA GLY A 62 -0.08 -16.50 -8.35
C GLY A 62 0.10 -16.76 -6.85
N GLY A 63 1.16 -16.23 -6.23
CA GLY A 63 1.37 -16.36 -4.80
C GLY A 63 0.43 -15.47 -4.02
N ALA A 64 0.14 -15.86 -2.78
CA ALA A 64 -0.79 -15.11 -1.92
C ALA A 64 -0.03 -14.25 -0.91
N TYR A 65 -0.67 -13.18 -0.48
CA TYR A 65 -0.20 -12.44 0.67
C TYR A 65 -1.33 -12.29 1.67
N ARG A 66 -0.97 -12.10 2.95
CA ARG A 66 -1.95 -11.91 4.01
C ARG A 66 -1.42 -10.98 5.08
N TYR A 67 -2.23 -9.99 5.43
CA TYR A 67 -1.97 -9.08 6.52
C TYR A 67 -3.10 -9.16 7.54
N VAL A 68 -2.75 -9.19 8.84
CA VAL A 68 -3.74 -9.02 9.91
C VAL A 68 -3.25 -7.90 10.80
N TRP A 69 -4.10 -6.91 10.99
CA TRP A 69 -3.83 -5.78 11.88
C TRP A 69 -4.61 -5.98 13.19
N ARG A 70 -4.00 -5.55 14.28
CA ARG A 70 -4.67 -5.56 15.58
C ARG A 70 -4.56 -4.18 16.22
N HIS A 71 -5.71 -3.66 16.67
CA HIS A 71 -5.76 -2.40 17.38
C HIS A 71 -5.51 -2.63 18.88
N ALA A 72 -5.05 -1.58 19.58
CA ALA A 72 -4.78 -1.65 21.03
C ALA A 72 -6.03 -2.05 21.84
N ASP A 73 -7.25 -1.80 21.29
CA ASP A 73 -8.51 -2.19 21.95
C ASP A 73 -8.90 -3.65 21.69
N GLY A 74 -8.10 -4.40 20.93
CA GLY A 74 -8.34 -5.81 20.65
C GLY A 74 -9.04 -6.10 19.33
N ARG A 75 -9.51 -5.07 18.59
CA ARG A 75 -10.12 -5.29 17.28
C ARG A 75 -9.06 -5.80 16.30
N GLU A 76 -9.48 -6.68 15.40
CA GLU A 76 -8.61 -7.18 14.34
C GLU A 76 -9.24 -6.95 12.98
N MET A 77 -8.39 -6.77 11.97
CA MET A 77 -8.80 -6.61 10.60
C MET A 77 -7.83 -7.37 9.71
N GLY A 78 -8.35 -8.22 8.84
CA GLY A 78 -7.53 -9.01 7.92
C GLY A 78 -7.76 -8.61 6.48
N MET A 79 -6.73 -8.76 5.67
CA MET A 79 -6.76 -8.47 4.24
C MET A 79 -5.78 -9.40 3.54
N GLY A 80 -6.10 -9.78 2.32
CA GLY A 80 -5.21 -10.58 1.52
C GLY A 80 -5.52 -10.48 0.04
N GLY A 81 -4.73 -11.17 -0.75
CA GLY A 81 -4.89 -11.23 -2.18
C GLY A 81 -3.83 -12.09 -2.83
N THR A 82 -3.72 -11.97 -4.15
CA THR A 82 -2.72 -12.70 -4.93
C THR A 82 -1.97 -11.74 -5.83
N TYR A 83 -0.71 -12.07 -6.10
CA TYR A 83 0.11 -11.30 -7.04
C TYR A 83 -0.24 -11.72 -8.47
N ARG A 84 -0.51 -10.73 -9.31
CA ARG A 84 -0.83 -10.91 -10.72
C ARG A 84 0.35 -10.60 -11.62
N GLU A 85 1.20 -9.67 -11.20
CA GLU A 85 2.39 -9.28 -11.97
C GLU A 85 3.47 -8.80 -11.01
N ILE A 86 4.71 -9.20 -11.26
CA ILE A 86 5.86 -8.75 -10.48
C ILE A 86 6.99 -8.44 -11.46
N VAL A 87 7.36 -7.15 -11.52
CA VAL A 87 8.56 -6.71 -12.21
C VAL A 87 9.46 -6.14 -11.12
N PRO A 88 10.52 -6.87 -10.72
CA PRO A 88 11.32 -6.48 -9.56
C PRO A 88 11.76 -5.03 -9.60
N GLN A 89 11.53 -4.31 -8.50
CA GLN A 89 11.88 -2.92 -8.29
C GLN A 89 11.12 -1.92 -9.17
N GLU A 90 10.21 -2.38 -10.04
CA GLU A 90 9.49 -1.49 -10.95
C GLU A 90 7.97 -1.54 -10.78
N ARG A 91 7.39 -2.74 -10.63
CA ARG A 91 5.94 -2.86 -10.71
C ARG A 91 5.43 -4.08 -9.96
N LEU A 92 4.38 -3.87 -9.18
CA LEU A 92 3.62 -4.94 -8.54
C LEU A 92 2.15 -4.76 -8.90
N VAL A 93 1.48 -5.84 -9.29
CA VAL A 93 0.03 -5.86 -9.46
C VAL A 93 -0.52 -6.98 -8.59
N CYS A 94 -1.44 -6.65 -7.71
CA CYS A 94 -2.06 -7.64 -6.84
C CYS A 94 -3.53 -7.35 -6.61
N THR A 95 -4.27 -8.36 -6.16
CA THR A 95 -5.65 -8.18 -5.74
C THR A 95 -5.68 -7.81 -4.26
N GLU A 96 -6.78 -7.20 -3.82
CA GLU A 96 -6.96 -6.80 -2.42
C GLU A 96 -8.39 -7.06 -2.00
N LEU A 97 -8.56 -7.86 -0.95
CA LEU A 97 -9.87 -8.20 -0.41
C LEU A 97 -9.78 -8.28 1.12
N PHE A 98 -10.63 -7.51 1.80
CA PHE A 98 -10.72 -7.56 3.25
C PHE A 98 -11.57 -8.75 3.69
N ASP A 99 -11.24 -9.37 4.84
CA ASP A 99 -11.99 -10.50 5.38
C ASP A 99 -13.45 -10.13 5.64
N GLU A 100 -13.66 -8.94 6.24
CA GLU A 100 -14.99 -8.37 6.40
C GLU A 100 -15.16 -7.32 5.32
N ALA A 101 -15.56 -7.77 4.14
CA ALA A 101 -15.66 -6.89 2.99
C ALA A 101 -16.74 -5.85 3.19
N TRP A 102 -16.32 -4.59 3.33
CA TRP A 102 -17.23 -3.47 3.51
C TRP A 102 -17.59 -2.81 2.17
N TYR A 103 -17.09 -3.35 1.07
CA TYR A 103 -17.46 -2.99 -0.28
C TYR A 103 -17.44 -4.24 -1.16
N PRO A 104 -18.24 -4.30 -2.24
CA PRO A 104 -18.30 -5.51 -3.07
C PRO A 104 -17.06 -5.70 -3.93
N GLY A 105 -16.68 -6.97 -4.12
CA GLY A 105 -15.61 -7.38 -5.00
C GLY A 105 -14.22 -7.11 -4.44
N GLU A 106 -13.21 -7.56 -5.18
CA GLU A 106 -11.83 -7.28 -4.82
C GLU A 106 -11.33 -6.08 -5.63
N ALA A 107 -10.40 -5.33 -5.06
CA ALA A 107 -9.71 -4.27 -5.78
C ALA A 107 -8.49 -4.83 -6.48
N LEU A 108 -8.10 -4.22 -7.58
CA LEU A 108 -6.83 -4.52 -8.25
C LEU A 108 -5.88 -3.36 -7.98
N VAL A 109 -4.76 -3.66 -7.36
CA VAL A 109 -3.79 -2.64 -6.93
C VAL A 109 -2.55 -2.74 -7.80
N THR A 110 -2.21 -1.64 -8.46
CA THR A 110 -1.00 -1.52 -9.26
C THR A 110 -0.07 -0.53 -8.58
N THR A 111 1.13 -0.99 -8.23
CA THR A 111 2.15 -0.16 -7.61
C THR A 111 3.31 -0.01 -8.57
N ILE A 112 3.67 1.23 -8.89
CA ILE A 112 4.77 1.54 -9.81
C ILE A 112 5.82 2.34 -9.06
N LEU A 113 7.09 1.96 -9.23
CA LEU A 113 8.23 2.63 -8.63
C LEU A 113 9.10 3.20 -9.75
N ASP A 114 9.20 4.52 -9.80
CA ASP A 114 10.00 5.22 -10.80
C ASP A 114 11.12 5.99 -10.09
N GLU A 115 12.35 5.56 -10.32
CA GLU A 115 13.51 6.20 -9.67
C GLU A 115 14.17 7.22 -10.58
N GLN A 116 14.44 8.40 -10.00
CA GLN A 116 15.16 9.46 -10.69
C GLN A 116 16.10 10.13 -9.67
N GLY A 117 17.41 10.09 -9.95
CA GLY A 117 18.39 10.75 -9.09
C GLY A 117 18.40 10.25 -7.65
N GLY A 118 18.20 8.96 -7.46
CA GLY A 118 18.21 8.35 -6.12
C GLY A 118 16.90 8.54 -5.35
N ARG A 119 15.88 9.14 -5.95
CA ARG A 119 14.55 9.30 -5.38
C ARG A 119 13.56 8.45 -6.13
N THR A 120 12.58 7.90 -5.41
CA THR A 120 11.56 7.04 -6.00
C THR A 120 10.20 7.72 -5.92
N THR A 121 9.55 7.85 -7.07
CA THR A 121 8.13 8.23 -7.13
C THR A 121 7.34 6.95 -7.08
N LEU A 122 6.54 6.79 -6.03
CA LEU A 122 5.66 5.66 -5.85
C LEU A 122 4.25 6.07 -6.26
N THR A 123 3.66 5.32 -7.19
CA THR A 123 2.27 5.52 -7.60
C THR A 123 1.51 4.23 -7.35
N SER A 124 0.48 4.29 -6.53
CA SER A 124 -0.37 3.15 -6.22
C SER A 124 -1.77 3.45 -6.74
N THR A 125 -2.26 2.64 -7.66
CA THR A 125 -3.58 2.81 -8.28
C THR A 125 -4.45 1.63 -7.93
N MET A 126 -5.62 1.91 -7.36
CA MET A 126 -6.60 0.89 -6.97
C MET A 126 -7.79 0.98 -7.89
N LEU A 127 -8.10 -0.13 -8.55
CA LEU A 127 -9.25 -0.26 -9.44
C LEU A 127 -10.34 -1.03 -8.72
N TYR A 128 -11.52 -0.42 -8.59
CA TYR A 128 -12.67 -1.01 -7.91
C TYR A 128 -13.69 -1.52 -8.93
N VAL A 129 -14.66 -2.31 -8.46
CA VAL A 129 -15.67 -2.92 -9.34
C VAL A 129 -16.66 -1.91 -9.90
N SER A 130 -16.82 -0.75 -9.25
CA SER A 130 -17.77 0.28 -9.68
C SER A 130 -17.36 1.65 -9.18
N GLN A 131 -17.95 2.68 -9.78
CA GLN A 131 -17.77 4.06 -9.31
C GLN A 131 -18.33 4.23 -7.90
N GLU A 132 -19.46 3.58 -7.60
CA GLU A 132 -20.07 3.64 -6.28
C GLU A 132 -19.14 3.11 -5.20
N THR A 133 -18.47 1.98 -5.48
CA THR A 133 -17.47 1.42 -4.57
C THR A 133 -16.29 2.37 -4.39
N ARG A 134 -15.78 2.91 -5.50
CA ARG A 134 -14.68 3.88 -5.46
C ARG A 134 -15.04 5.07 -4.59
N ASP A 135 -16.24 5.61 -4.76
CA ASP A 135 -16.68 6.78 -4.00
C ASP A 135 -16.82 6.45 -2.50
N ALA A 136 -17.31 5.25 -2.18
CA ALA A 136 -17.42 4.81 -0.78
C ALA A 136 -16.05 4.73 -0.12
N VAL A 137 -15.04 4.22 -0.84
CA VAL A 137 -13.68 4.14 -0.33
C VAL A 137 -13.10 5.54 -0.10
N LEU A 138 -13.32 6.46 -1.01
CA LEU A 138 -12.87 7.85 -0.83
C LEU A 138 -13.44 8.47 0.44
N LYS A 139 -14.71 8.20 0.75
CA LYS A 139 -15.38 8.75 1.92
C LYS A 139 -14.96 8.10 3.23
N SER A 140 -14.30 6.96 3.16
CA SER A 140 -13.93 6.20 4.36
C SER A 140 -12.79 6.81 5.16
N GLY A 141 -12.08 7.80 4.61
CA GLY A 141 -10.91 8.37 5.25
C GLY A 141 -9.63 7.59 4.99
N MET A 142 -9.63 6.71 3.98
CA MET A 142 -8.48 5.87 3.66
C MET A 142 -7.22 6.69 3.36
N GLU A 143 -7.39 7.90 2.85
CA GLU A 143 -6.27 8.77 2.53
C GLU A 143 -5.42 9.08 3.76
N ARG A 144 -6.06 9.31 4.91
CA ARG A 144 -5.33 9.59 6.16
C ARG A 144 -4.52 8.39 6.62
N GLY A 145 -5.10 7.19 6.49
CA GLY A 145 -4.42 5.96 6.87
C GLY A 145 -3.22 5.71 5.99
N VAL A 146 -3.37 5.91 4.69
CA VAL A 146 -2.26 5.74 3.74
C VAL A 146 -1.18 6.78 4.00
N ALA A 147 -1.55 8.04 4.23
CA ALA A 147 -0.58 9.10 4.53
C ALA A 147 0.24 8.77 5.79
N ALA A 148 -0.43 8.30 6.85
CA ALA A 148 0.25 7.90 8.08
C ALA A 148 1.20 6.73 7.85
N SER A 149 0.77 5.74 7.05
CA SER A 149 1.63 4.60 6.69
C SER A 149 2.85 5.06 5.90
N TYR A 150 2.65 5.93 4.93
CA TYR A 150 3.77 6.41 4.10
C TYR A 150 4.73 7.30 4.89
N ASP A 151 4.26 8.02 5.89
CA ASP A 151 5.16 8.76 6.79
C ASP A 151 6.09 7.80 7.54
N ARG A 152 5.55 6.66 8.01
CA ARG A 152 6.38 5.62 8.64
C ARG A 152 7.32 4.97 7.64
N LEU A 153 6.86 4.78 6.40
CA LEU A 153 7.71 4.24 5.34
C LEU A 153 8.92 5.15 5.11
N GLU A 154 8.70 6.44 5.08
CA GLU A 154 9.78 7.40 4.91
C GLU A 154 10.83 7.26 6.02
N GLU A 155 10.37 7.16 7.28
CA GLU A 155 11.27 6.95 8.42
C GLU A 155 12.02 5.61 8.32
N LEU A 156 11.31 4.56 7.93
CA LEU A 156 11.90 3.24 7.75
C LEU A 156 13.01 3.27 6.71
N LEU A 157 12.76 3.91 5.58
CA LEU A 157 13.73 3.97 4.48
C LEU A 157 15.03 4.66 4.90
N VAL A 158 14.94 5.68 5.75
CA VAL A 158 16.13 6.31 6.30
C VAL A 158 16.91 5.32 7.17
N SER A 159 16.21 4.50 7.95
CA SER A 159 16.84 3.59 8.92
C SER A 159 17.52 2.38 8.26
N ILE A 160 17.14 2.01 7.04
CA ILE A 160 17.67 0.82 6.37
C ILE A 160 18.62 1.15 5.22
N GLU A 161 18.84 2.41 5.01
CA GLU A 161 19.74 2.91 3.96
C GLU A 161 21.22 2.59 4.20
#